data_b923cfd6c505b486fdf9472f749a0623
#
_entry.id   b923cfd6c505b486fdf9472f749a0623
#
_cell.length_a   1.000
_cell.length_b   1.000
_cell.length_c   1.000
_cell.angle_alpha   90.00
_cell.angle_beta   90.00
_cell.angle_gamma   90.00
#
_symmetry.space_group_name_H-M   'P 1'
#
loop_
_entity.id
_entity.type
_entity.pdbx_description
1 polymer ?
#
loop_
_entity_poly.entity_id
_entity_poly.type
_entity_poly.pdbx_seq_one_letter_code
_entity_poly.pdbx_strand_id
1 'polypeptide(L)'
;MKFDPSPTAIWKKYERDRDYKRSIGLYDRVRRNEAFYLGRQWEGLRVQSLDPLIFNVLRRCVNLFVSMLVSDDVAVRAQPFDMDKDGRQTAHVLERAFASAIERSGVKALGRPLLKNACVDGDACFYMHFDPALETGQAVKGDIAVELIDSTNICFGN
;
A
#
# COMPACT_ATOMS: atom_id res chain seq x y z
N MET A 1 16.06 3.20 22.30
CA MET A 1 15.11 4.15 22.93
C MET A 1 13.88 3.36 23.35
N LYS A 2 13.45 3.40 24.62
CA LYS A 2 12.24 2.66 25.02
C LYS A 2 11.02 3.40 24.49
N PHE A 3 10.11 2.67 23.84
CA PHE A 3 8.83 3.19 23.39
C PHE A 3 7.97 3.56 24.60
N ASP A 4 7.53 4.82 24.69
CA ASP A 4 6.58 5.28 25.70
C ASP A 4 5.17 5.22 25.07
N PRO A 5 4.29 4.30 25.55
CA PRO A 5 2.95 4.12 25.00
C PRO A 5 1.95 5.14 25.51
N SER A 6 2.37 6.17 26.27
CA SER A 6 1.44 7.18 26.78
C SER A 6 0.78 7.94 25.63
N PRO A 7 -0.53 8.26 25.73
CA PRO A 7 -1.25 8.98 24.67
C PRO A 7 -0.59 10.31 24.30
N THR A 8 -0.02 10.99 25.31
CA THR A 8 0.67 12.28 25.11
C THR A 8 1.98 12.12 24.33
N ALA A 9 2.75 11.05 24.56
CA ALA A 9 3.98 10.77 23.83
C ALA A 9 3.69 10.39 22.39
N ILE A 10 2.66 9.57 22.15
CA ILE A 10 2.20 9.19 20.83
C ILE A 10 1.77 10.43 20.03
N TRP A 11 0.98 11.32 20.66
CA TRP A 11 0.52 12.55 20.01
C TRP A 11 1.66 13.49 19.64
N LYS A 12 2.60 13.73 20.56
CA LYS A 12 3.80 14.55 20.26
C LYS A 12 4.64 13.99 19.12
N LYS A 13 4.74 12.66 19.03
CA LYS A 13 5.45 12.00 17.94
C LYS A 13 4.73 12.23 16.61
N TYR A 14 3.41 12.03 16.58
CA TYR A 14 2.60 12.31 15.41
C TYR A 14 2.73 13.77 14.94
N GLU A 15 2.66 14.75 15.85
CA GLU A 15 2.82 16.18 15.51
C GLU A 15 4.19 16.46 14.90
N ARG A 16 5.27 15.93 15.49
CA ARG A 16 6.62 16.08 14.96
C ARG A 16 6.74 15.50 13.55
N ASP A 17 6.22 14.32 13.32
CA ASP A 17 6.31 13.64 12.02
C ASP A 17 5.45 14.37 10.96
N ARG A 18 4.29 14.88 11.34
CA ARG A 18 3.46 15.74 10.49
C ARG A 18 4.18 17.04 10.12
N ASP A 19 4.81 17.69 11.09
CA ASP A 19 5.52 18.95 10.85
C ASP A 19 6.76 18.73 9.99
N TYR A 20 7.47 17.60 10.16
CA TYR A 20 8.54 17.19 9.28
C TYR A 20 8.04 17.01 7.83
N LYS A 21 6.93 16.29 7.62
CA LYS A 21 6.32 16.12 6.29
C LYS A 21 5.95 17.45 5.64
N ARG A 22 5.46 18.40 6.44
CA ARG A 22 5.17 19.77 5.96
C ARG A 22 6.46 20.50 5.58
N SER A 23 7.51 20.41 6.39
CA SER A 23 8.78 21.11 6.14
C SER A 23 9.48 20.64 4.85
N ILE A 24 9.32 19.36 4.47
CA ILE A 24 9.85 18.82 3.20
C ILE A 24 8.88 18.97 2.02
N GLY A 25 7.72 19.61 2.22
CA GLY A 25 6.72 19.84 1.18
C GLY A 25 6.06 18.57 0.63
N LEU A 26 5.98 17.49 1.43
CA LEU A 26 5.47 16.19 0.98
C LEU A 26 4.04 16.29 0.47
N TYR A 27 3.15 16.94 1.23
CA TYR A 27 1.72 17.05 0.88
C TYR A 27 1.49 17.79 -0.44
N ASP A 28 2.22 18.88 -0.67
CA ASP A 28 2.10 19.64 -1.91
C ASP A 28 2.67 18.88 -3.11
N ARG A 29 3.76 18.12 -2.88
CA ARG A 29 4.35 17.26 -3.91
C ARG A 29 3.40 16.14 -4.31
N VAL A 30 2.80 15.42 -3.35
CA VAL A 30 1.83 14.35 -3.62
C VAL A 30 0.62 14.91 -4.36
N ARG A 31 0.02 16.00 -3.86
CA ARG A 31 -1.12 16.66 -4.53
C ARG A 31 -0.80 17.05 -5.97
N ARG A 32 0.39 17.60 -6.21
CA ARG A 32 0.83 17.98 -7.56
C ARG A 32 1.00 16.74 -8.45
N ASN A 33 1.62 15.67 -7.95
CA ASN A 33 1.82 14.44 -8.70
C ASN A 33 0.49 13.79 -9.08
N GLU A 34 -0.46 13.74 -8.14
CA GLU A 34 -1.82 13.26 -8.41
C GLU A 34 -2.54 14.12 -9.45
N ALA A 35 -2.42 15.44 -9.36
CA ALA A 35 -3.01 16.35 -10.34
C ALA A 35 -2.44 16.09 -11.76
N PHE A 36 -1.14 15.88 -11.89
CA PHE A 36 -0.52 15.49 -13.16
C PHE A 36 -1.00 14.14 -13.65
N TYR A 37 -1.09 13.14 -12.76
CA TYR A 37 -1.60 11.81 -13.11
C TYR A 37 -3.05 11.87 -13.59
N LEU A 38 -3.89 12.71 -12.96
CA LEU A 38 -5.29 12.90 -13.32
C LEU A 38 -5.50 13.82 -14.55
N GLY A 39 -4.44 14.44 -15.07
CA GLY A 39 -4.53 15.39 -16.16
C GLY A 39 -5.00 16.79 -15.74
N ARG A 40 -4.90 17.11 -14.46
CA ARG A 40 -5.31 18.42 -13.89
C ARG A 40 -4.14 19.40 -13.77
N GLN A 41 -3.11 19.28 -14.61
CA GLN A 41 -1.90 20.09 -14.54
C GLN A 41 -2.13 21.58 -14.72
N TRP A 42 -3.27 21.99 -15.29
CA TRP A 42 -3.66 23.38 -15.52
C TRP A 42 -4.59 23.94 -14.45
N GLU A 43 -4.88 23.18 -13.40
CA GLU A 43 -5.74 23.61 -12.30
C GLU A 43 -5.12 24.81 -11.59
N GLY A 44 -5.88 25.93 -11.52
CA GLY A 44 -5.40 27.20 -10.94
C GLY A 44 -4.73 28.16 -11.93
N LEU A 45 -4.47 27.76 -13.17
CA LEU A 45 -3.96 28.65 -14.21
C LEU A 45 -5.11 29.21 -15.04
N ARG A 46 -5.28 30.54 -15.03
CA ARG A 46 -6.20 31.21 -15.95
C ARG A 46 -5.47 31.52 -17.25
N VAL A 47 -5.67 30.68 -18.26
CA VAL A 47 -5.18 30.97 -19.61
C VAL A 47 -6.28 31.73 -20.36
N GLN A 48 -6.03 32.99 -20.66
CA GLN A 48 -6.94 33.78 -21.51
C GLN A 48 -6.78 33.28 -22.96
N SER A 49 -7.88 32.85 -23.56
CA SER A 49 -8.08 32.62 -25.00
C SER A 49 -7.67 31.23 -25.56
N LEU A 50 -7.17 30.28 -24.82
CA LEU A 50 -6.86 28.95 -25.33
C LEU A 50 -7.36 27.88 -24.38
N ASP A 51 -8.11 26.90 -24.91
CA ASP A 51 -8.44 25.71 -24.15
C ASP A 51 -7.16 24.89 -23.92
N PRO A 52 -6.80 24.58 -22.66
CA PRO A 52 -5.58 23.87 -22.34
C PRO A 52 -5.64 22.44 -22.90
N LEU A 53 -4.78 22.14 -23.84
CA LEU A 53 -4.65 20.80 -24.42
C LEU A 53 -3.96 19.88 -23.43
N ILE A 54 -4.58 18.75 -23.10
CA ILE A 54 -4.06 17.78 -22.14
C ILE A 54 -3.72 16.46 -22.85
N PHE A 55 -2.42 16.20 -23.05
CA PHE A 55 -1.91 14.88 -23.41
C PHE A 55 -1.38 14.20 -22.15
N ASN A 56 -2.20 13.34 -21.51
CA ASN A 56 -1.81 12.69 -20.27
C ASN A 56 -0.86 11.49 -20.53
N VAL A 57 0.37 11.79 -20.94
CA VAL A 57 1.42 10.79 -21.17
C VAL A 57 1.85 10.12 -19.87
N LEU A 58 1.92 10.88 -18.75
CA LEU A 58 2.32 10.36 -17.45
C LEU A 58 1.39 9.23 -16.99
N ARG A 59 0.08 9.41 -17.12
CA ARG A 59 -0.89 8.37 -16.79
C ARG A 59 -0.69 7.11 -17.61
N ARG A 60 -0.36 7.26 -18.89
CA ARG A 60 -0.08 6.11 -19.78
C ARG A 60 1.17 5.37 -19.34
N CYS A 61 2.25 6.09 -19.02
CA CYS A 61 3.49 5.50 -18.52
C CYS A 61 3.25 4.75 -17.20
N VAL A 62 2.59 5.38 -16.21
CA VAL A 62 2.28 4.74 -14.93
C VAL A 62 1.43 3.48 -15.14
N ASN A 63 0.38 3.56 -15.94
CA ASN A 63 -0.49 2.40 -16.20
C ASN A 63 0.27 1.26 -16.91
N LEU A 64 1.21 1.57 -17.81
CA LEU A 64 2.07 0.59 -18.44
C LEU A 64 2.95 -0.11 -17.41
N PHE A 65 3.69 0.65 -16.57
CA PHE A 65 4.51 0.10 -15.52
C PHE A 65 3.72 -0.77 -14.54
N VAL A 66 2.58 -0.27 -14.07
CA VAL A 66 1.71 -1.02 -13.17
C VAL A 66 1.22 -2.32 -13.83
N SER A 67 0.87 -2.28 -15.11
CA SER A 67 0.42 -3.48 -15.82
C SER A 67 1.53 -4.51 -16.00
N MET A 68 2.75 -4.08 -16.21
CA MET A 68 3.91 -4.98 -16.32
C MET A 68 4.23 -5.64 -14.97
N LEU A 69 4.19 -4.88 -13.87
CA LEU A 69 4.53 -5.39 -12.54
C LEU A 69 3.44 -6.27 -11.92
N VAL A 70 2.16 -6.01 -12.24
CA VAL A 70 1.03 -6.82 -11.73
C VAL A 70 0.89 -8.15 -12.47
N SER A 71 1.51 -8.29 -13.64
CA SER A 71 1.42 -9.53 -14.43
C SER A 71 2.09 -10.73 -13.76
N ASP A 72 3.05 -10.48 -12.88
CA ASP A 72 3.78 -11.53 -12.19
C ASP A 72 3.07 -11.93 -10.88
N ASP A 73 2.71 -13.22 -10.78
CA ASP A 73 2.10 -13.78 -9.57
C ASP A 73 3.18 -14.04 -8.51
N VAL A 74 3.07 -13.36 -7.38
CA VAL A 74 3.95 -13.61 -6.23
C VAL A 74 3.48 -14.87 -5.51
N ALA A 75 4.26 -15.95 -5.58
CA ALA A 75 4.01 -17.18 -4.83
C ALA A 75 4.88 -17.24 -3.58
N VAL A 76 4.26 -17.53 -2.44
CA VAL A 76 4.96 -17.81 -1.20
C VAL A 76 5.28 -19.29 -1.14
N ARG A 77 6.56 -19.64 -0.94
CA ARG A 77 7.01 -21.03 -0.76
C ARG A 77 7.58 -21.21 0.63
N ALA A 78 7.17 -22.27 1.31
CA ALA A 78 7.75 -22.69 2.58
C ALA A 78 8.82 -23.76 2.34
N GLN A 79 10.04 -23.54 2.84
CA GLN A 79 11.09 -24.52 2.78
C GLN A 79 11.23 -25.17 4.17
N PRO A 80 11.25 -26.50 4.27
CA PRO A 80 11.47 -27.18 5.53
C PRO A 80 12.90 -26.94 6.01
N PHE A 81 13.08 -26.71 7.31
CA PHE A 81 14.39 -26.59 7.91
C PHE A 81 15.10 -27.97 7.93
N ASP A 82 14.34 -29.02 8.30
CA ASP A 82 14.78 -30.39 8.21
C ASP A 82 14.14 -31.09 7.00
N MET A 83 14.97 -31.80 6.23
CA MET A 83 14.53 -32.49 5.00
C MET A 83 13.87 -33.85 5.28
N ASP A 84 13.43 -34.09 6.50
CA ASP A 84 12.67 -35.27 6.87
C ASP A 84 11.24 -35.27 6.28
N LYS A 85 10.52 -36.35 6.47
CA LYS A 85 9.18 -36.51 5.92
C LYS A 85 8.17 -35.56 6.58
N ASP A 86 8.33 -35.33 7.87
CA ASP A 86 7.41 -34.49 8.66
C ASP A 86 7.63 -32.99 8.36
N GLY A 87 8.88 -32.58 8.18
CA GLY A 87 9.23 -31.21 7.76
C GLY A 87 8.68 -30.88 6.40
N ARG A 88 8.75 -31.79 5.42
CA ARG A 88 8.18 -31.58 4.08
C ARG A 88 6.64 -31.48 4.12
N GLN A 89 6.00 -32.33 4.92
CA GLN A 89 4.54 -32.28 5.07
C GLN A 89 4.09 -30.98 5.73
N THR A 90 4.79 -30.52 6.77
CA THR A 90 4.53 -29.26 7.44
C THR A 90 4.70 -28.07 6.49
N ALA A 91 5.78 -28.04 5.70
CA ALA A 91 5.99 -27.00 4.69
C ALA A 91 4.85 -26.95 3.68
N HIS A 92 4.40 -28.08 3.18
CA HIS A 92 3.28 -28.16 2.23
C HIS A 92 1.95 -27.66 2.83
N VAL A 93 1.69 -28.00 4.10
CA VAL A 93 0.49 -27.49 4.81
C VAL A 93 0.56 -25.96 4.96
N LEU A 94 1.73 -25.43 5.34
CA LEU A 94 1.96 -24.00 5.47
C LEU A 94 1.77 -23.26 4.13
N GLU A 95 2.33 -23.79 3.03
CA GLU A 95 2.14 -23.19 1.69
C GLU A 95 0.66 -23.06 1.33
N ARG A 96 -0.11 -24.13 1.56
CA ARG A 96 -1.55 -24.12 1.29
C ARG A 96 -2.30 -23.13 2.20
N ALA A 97 -1.94 -23.07 3.47
CA ALA A 97 -2.52 -22.13 4.42
C ALA A 97 -2.23 -20.67 4.00
N PHE A 98 -0.99 -20.35 3.62
CA PHE A 98 -0.63 -19.04 3.10
C PHE A 98 -1.36 -18.70 1.80
N ALA A 99 -1.40 -19.61 0.83
CA ALA A 99 -2.12 -19.37 -0.42
C ALA A 99 -3.61 -19.06 -0.17
N SER A 100 -4.25 -19.82 0.71
CA SER A 100 -5.64 -19.62 1.10
C SER A 100 -5.85 -18.29 1.85
N ALA A 101 -4.94 -17.89 2.73
CA ALA A 101 -5.00 -16.61 3.44
C ALA A 101 -4.84 -15.42 2.48
N ILE A 102 -3.90 -15.49 1.53
CA ILE A 102 -3.69 -14.48 0.48
C ILE A 102 -4.95 -14.33 -0.39
N GLU A 103 -5.59 -15.42 -0.73
CA GLU A 103 -6.81 -15.40 -1.53
C GLU A 103 -7.98 -14.78 -0.76
N ARG A 104 -8.19 -15.19 0.50
CA ARG A 104 -9.28 -14.66 1.33
C ARG A 104 -9.10 -13.19 1.68
N SER A 105 -7.88 -12.75 1.95
CA SER A 105 -7.57 -11.34 2.27
C SER A 105 -7.77 -10.37 1.11
N GLY A 106 -7.90 -10.87 -0.12
CA GLY A 106 -8.07 -10.04 -1.31
C GLY A 106 -6.85 -9.18 -1.66
N VAL A 107 -5.68 -9.44 -1.06
CA VAL A 107 -4.46 -8.63 -1.23
C VAL A 107 -4.03 -8.51 -2.70
N LYS A 108 -4.31 -9.52 -3.52
CA LYS A 108 -4.01 -9.47 -4.97
C LYS A 108 -4.75 -8.33 -5.68
N ALA A 109 -6.00 -8.04 -5.30
CA ALA A 109 -6.77 -6.94 -5.87
C ALA A 109 -6.19 -5.56 -5.48
N LEU A 110 -5.50 -5.48 -4.33
CA LEU A 110 -4.86 -4.27 -3.86
C LEU A 110 -3.48 -4.00 -4.50
N GLY A 111 -2.91 -4.96 -5.22
CA GLY A 111 -1.60 -4.83 -5.85
C GLY A 111 -1.54 -3.70 -6.87
N ARG A 112 -2.54 -3.60 -7.74
CA ARG A 112 -2.61 -2.52 -8.76
C ARG A 112 -2.73 -1.12 -8.14
N PRO A 113 -3.65 -0.83 -7.21
CA PRO A 113 -3.69 0.47 -6.55
C PRO A 113 -2.45 0.76 -5.69
N LEU A 114 -1.83 -0.26 -5.06
CA LEU A 114 -0.57 -0.09 -4.34
C LEU A 114 0.54 0.41 -5.27
N LEU A 115 0.77 -0.28 -6.37
CA LEU A 115 1.81 0.08 -7.35
C LEU A 115 1.52 1.44 -8.01
N LYS A 116 0.26 1.76 -8.27
CA LYS A 116 -0.12 3.10 -8.74
C LYS A 116 0.27 4.17 -7.72
N ASN A 117 -0.03 3.99 -6.44
CA ASN A 117 0.34 4.93 -5.39
C ASN A 117 1.87 5.05 -5.27
N ALA A 118 2.61 3.93 -5.30
CA ALA A 118 4.06 3.95 -5.30
C ALA A 118 4.64 4.77 -6.48
N CYS A 119 4.07 4.64 -7.68
CA CYS A 119 4.53 5.37 -8.86
C CYS A 119 4.19 6.87 -8.81
N VAL A 120 3.04 7.24 -8.25
CA VAL A 120 2.54 8.63 -8.26
C VAL A 120 3.03 9.39 -7.04
N ASP A 121 2.91 8.80 -5.86
CA ASP A 121 3.16 9.45 -4.58
C ASP A 121 4.59 9.22 -4.07
N GLY A 122 5.25 8.16 -4.57
CA GLY A 122 6.61 7.77 -4.23
C GLY A 122 6.68 6.64 -3.20
N ASP A 123 5.67 6.50 -2.37
CA ASP A 123 5.56 5.47 -1.34
C ASP A 123 4.20 4.78 -1.41
N ALA A 124 4.15 3.51 -1.00
CA ALA A 124 2.91 2.78 -0.84
C ALA A 124 3.04 1.77 0.30
N CYS A 125 1.98 1.58 1.06
CA CYS A 125 2.00 0.71 2.23
C CYS A 125 0.69 -0.04 2.37
N PHE A 126 0.81 -1.31 2.75
CA PHE A 126 -0.30 -2.10 3.26
C PHE A 126 -0.31 -2.08 4.79
N TYR A 127 -1.48 -1.99 5.36
CA TYR A 127 -1.72 -2.30 6.75
C TYR A 127 -2.39 -3.66 6.86
N MET A 128 -1.72 -4.60 7.51
CA MET A 128 -2.26 -5.93 7.77
C MET A 128 -2.57 -6.06 9.26
N HIS A 129 -3.77 -6.45 9.58
CA HIS A 129 -4.21 -6.67 10.95
C HIS A 129 -5.19 -7.83 11.03
N PHE A 130 -5.38 -8.39 12.22
CA PHE A 130 -6.42 -9.37 12.47
C PHE A 130 -7.72 -8.65 12.82
N ASP A 131 -8.76 -8.88 12.01
CA ASP A 131 -10.11 -8.38 12.29
C ASP A 131 -10.98 -9.53 12.84
N PRO A 132 -11.36 -9.50 14.12
CA PRO A 132 -12.17 -10.56 14.72
C PRO A 132 -13.62 -10.59 14.23
N ALA A 133 -14.10 -9.53 13.58
CA ALA A 133 -15.47 -9.43 13.07
C ALA A 133 -15.60 -9.88 11.61
N LEU A 134 -14.49 -10.09 10.91
CA LEU A 134 -14.48 -10.42 9.49
C LEU A 134 -15.08 -11.81 9.26
N GLU A 135 -16.08 -11.90 8.35
CA GLU A 135 -16.73 -13.13 7.94
C GLU A 135 -16.24 -13.55 6.55
N THR A 136 -15.41 -14.58 6.49
CA THR A 136 -14.81 -15.08 5.24
C THR A 136 -15.39 -16.42 4.76
N GLY A 137 -16.56 -16.80 5.32
CA GLY A 137 -17.20 -18.09 5.01
C GLY A 137 -16.58 -19.30 5.73
N GLN A 138 -15.63 -19.07 6.64
CA GLN A 138 -15.10 -20.11 7.52
C GLN A 138 -16.04 -20.37 8.71
N ALA A 139 -15.89 -21.54 9.36
CA ALA A 139 -16.67 -21.89 10.54
C ALA A 139 -16.40 -20.97 11.74
N VAL A 140 -15.25 -20.26 11.75
CA VAL A 140 -14.82 -19.36 12.82
C VAL A 140 -14.76 -17.94 12.23
N LYS A 141 -15.27 -16.96 12.99
CA LYS A 141 -15.13 -15.54 12.65
C LYS A 141 -13.71 -15.04 12.90
N GLY A 142 -13.32 -14.06 12.13
CA GLY A 142 -12.04 -13.41 12.21
C GLY A 142 -11.03 -13.95 11.19
N ASP A 143 -10.37 -13.03 10.51
CA ASP A 143 -9.29 -13.34 9.55
C ASP A 143 -8.36 -12.13 9.41
N ILE A 144 -7.33 -12.25 8.59
CA ILE A 144 -6.40 -11.18 8.27
C ILE A 144 -7.06 -10.21 7.28
N ALA A 145 -7.26 -8.98 7.72
CA ALA A 145 -7.65 -7.87 6.86
C ALA A 145 -6.41 -7.16 6.33
N VAL A 146 -6.46 -6.75 5.06
CA VAL A 146 -5.40 -5.99 4.40
C VAL A 146 -6.00 -4.72 3.83
N GLU A 147 -5.45 -3.58 4.23
CA GLU A 147 -5.91 -2.26 3.78
C GLU A 147 -4.76 -1.50 3.12
N LEU A 148 -5.07 -0.76 2.06
CA LEU A 148 -4.13 0.15 1.44
C LEU A 148 -4.17 1.48 2.20
N ILE A 149 -3.02 1.91 2.70
CA ILE A 149 -2.89 3.19 3.40
C ILE A 149 -2.23 4.23 2.50
N ASP A 150 -2.79 5.44 2.52
CA ASP A 150 -2.18 6.60 1.88
C ASP A 150 -0.82 6.90 2.52
N SER A 151 0.20 7.09 1.69
CA SER A 151 1.58 7.36 2.13
C SER A 151 1.69 8.63 2.99
N THR A 152 0.81 9.59 2.79
CA THR A 152 0.77 10.83 3.58
C THR A 152 0.33 10.61 5.02
N ASN A 153 -0.40 9.52 5.30
CA ASN A 153 -0.93 9.19 6.62
C ASN A 153 -0.01 8.30 7.46
N ILE A 154 1.10 7.81 6.89
CA ILE A 154 2.02 6.91 7.59
C ILE A 154 3.05 7.72 8.37
N CYS A 155 3.14 7.47 9.67
CA CYS A 155 4.19 8.01 10.52
C CYS A 155 5.03 6.85 11.07
N PHE A 156 6.33 6.84 10.72
CA PHE A 156 7.24 5.80 11.21
C PHE A 156 7.69 6.12 12.63
N GLY A 157 7.54 5.12 13.51
CA GLY A 157 8.03 5.20 14.86
C GLY A 157 9.51 4.83 14.94
N ASN A 158 10.41 5.78 15.19
CA ASN A 158 11.80 5.52 15.57
C ASN A 158 11.96 5.58 17.09
#